data_1ab3755409aeea16cc9cabcc992ae003
#
_entry.id   1ab3755409aeea16cc9cabcc992ae003
#
_cell.length_a   1.000
_cell.length_b   1.000
_cell.length_c   1.000
_cell.angle_alpha   90.00
_cell.angle_beta   90.00
_cell.angle_gamma   90.00
#
_symmetry.space_group_name_H-M   'P 1'
#
loop_
_entity.id
_entity.type
_entity.pdbx_description
1 polymer ?
#
loop_
_entity_poly.entity_id
_entity_poly.type
_entity_poly.pdbx_seq_one_letter_code
_entity_poly.pdbx_strand_id
1 'polypeptide(L)'
;SDFIVTPRLIEFAAARVVEPLSRVKAKLLVSRACELAERVNREWGRNPLEIATIVPYGSYLSREHRMDELPLALVVRSRPEPRRARWNRMSKAEGARGLRATFGELSSFVRVRLVTEIDAVPRPFTVAWQSDDD
;
A
#
# COMPACT_ATOMS: atom_id res chain seq x y z
N SER A 1 38.17 10.14 -20.25
CA SER A 1 37.69 9.95 -19.82
C SER A 1 37.36 9.98 -19.40
N ASP A 2 37.23 9.77 -19.73
CA ASP A 2 36.53 9.42 -19.12
C ASP A 2 35.94 9.53 -18.83
N PHE A 3 35.99 9.44 -19.16
CA PHE A 3 35.06 9.12 -18.66
C PHE A 3 34.40 9.27 -18.69
N ILE A 4 34.65 9.30 -18.90
CA ILE A 4 33.91 9.14 -18.74
C ILE A 4 33.32 9.05 -18.76
N VAL A 5 33.49 8.92 -19.07
CA VAL A 5 32.67 8.49 -18.77
C VAL A 5 32.20 8.59 -18.44
N THR A 6 32.04 8.61 -18.59
CA THR A 6 31.35 8.39 -18.10
C THR A 6 30.65 8.61 -17.78
N PRO A 7 30.53 8.68 -17.94
CA PRO A 7 29.73 8.59 -17.33
C PRO A 7 28.88 8.41 -17.38
N ARG A 8 28.47 8.22 -17.65
CA ARG A 8 27.61 7.81 -17.31
C ARG A 8 27.39 6.85 -16.94
N LEU A 9 27.51 6.42 -17.36
CA LEU A 9 27.29 5.39 -16.85
C LEU A 9 27.21 5.13 -15.85
N ILE A 10 27.31 5.23 -15.48
CA ILE A 10 26.91 4.92 -14.43
C ILE A 10 25.70 5.31 -13.99
N GLU A 11 25.23 5.85 -14.47
CA GLU A 11 24.17 5.98 -14.07
C GLU A 11 23.26 5.19 -14.19
N PHE A 12 23.33 4.85 -14.52
CA PHE A 12 22.46 3.96 -14.52
C PHE A 12 22.76 2.90 -13.85
N ALA A 13 23.75 2.70 -13.81
CA ALA A 13 24.12 1.55 -13.13
C ALA A 13 23.68 1.62 -11.69
N ALA A 14 23.94 2.73 -11.09
CA ALA A 14 23.52 2.90 -9.71
C ALA A 14 22.02 2.74 -9.57
N ALA A 15 21.30 3.24 -10.52
CA ALA A 15 19.86 3.10 -10.49
C ALA A 15 19.44 1.66 -10.62
N ARG A 16 20.28 0.87 -11.23
CA ARG A 16 19.95 -0.51 -11.41
C ARG A 16 20.21 -1.36 -10.19
N VAL A 17 21.10 -0.88 -9.34
CA VAL A 17 21.40 -1.62 -8.13
C VAL A 17 20.52 -1.08 -7.01
N VAL A 18 19.29 -1.54 -7.00
CA VAL A 18 18.35 -1.18 -5.97
C VAL A 18 18.51 -2.19 -4.85
N GLU A 19 18.84 -1.71 -3.68
CA GLU A 19 18.98 -2.61 -2.55
C GLU A 19 17.64 -3.21 -2.19
N PRO A 20 17.59 -4.50 -1.91
CA PRO A 20 16.35 -5.12 -1.48
C PRO A 20 15.85 -4.47 -0.19
N LEU A 21 14.54 -4.54 0.00
CA LEU A 21 13.91 -4.00 1.18
C LEU A 21 14.27 -4.85 2.39
N SER A 22 14.79 -4.20 3.43
CA SER A 22 15.10 -4.91 4.66
C SER A 22 13.81 -5.15 5.46
N ARG A 23 13.86 -6.14 6.34
CA ARG A 23 12.71 -6.42 7.19
C ARG A 23 12.35 -5.27 8.10
N VAL A 24 13.36 -4.58 8.60
CA VAL A 24 13.12 -3.44 9.48
C VAL A 24 12.36 -2.35 8.73
N LYS A 25 12.80 -2.05 7.51
CA LYS A 25 12.12 -1.04 6.71
C LYS A 25 10.73 -1.51 6.29
N ALA A 26 10.57 -2.80 6.01
CA ALA A 26 9.25 -3.33 5.65
C ALA A 26 8.28 -3.15 6.80
N LYS A 27 8.70 -3.43 8.02
CA LYS A 27 7.84 -3.23 9.20
C LYS A 27 7.48 -1.77 9.38
N LEU A 28 8.44 -0.88 9.12
CA LEU A 28 8.18 0.55 9.20
C LEU A 28 7.15 0.98 8.17
N LEU A 29 7.26 0.44 6.95
CA LEU A 29 6.30 0.76 5.90
C LEU A 29 4.91 0.26 6.23
N VAL A 30 4.80 -0.93 6.82
CA VAL A 30 3.52 -1.45 7.24
C VAL A 30 2.92 -0.56 8.33
N SER A 31 3.74 -0.11 9.27
CA SER A 31 3.29 0.80 10.31
C SER A 31 2.77 2.11 9.70
N ARG A 32 3.48 2.64 8.73
CA ARG A 32 3.03 3.86 8.05
C ARG A 32 1.74 3.64 7.27
N ALA A 33 1.58 2.45 6.70
CA ALA A 33 0.34 2.12 6.01
C ALA A 33 -0.83 2.12 6.99
N CYS A 34 -0.62 1.61 8.19
CA CYS A 34 -1.66 1.59 9.21
C CYS A 34 -2.06 3.01 9.63
N GLU A 35 -1.08 3.88 9.81
CA GLU A 35 -1.37 5.28 10.12
C GLU A 35 -2.11 5.96 8.97
N LEU A 36 -1.70 5.64 7.76
CA LEU A 36 -2.36 6.21 6.58
C LEU A 36 -3.80 5.74 6.48
N ALA A 37 -4.06 4.47 6.81
CA ALA A 37 -5.42 3.94 6.79
C ALA A 37 -6.32 4.69 7.76
N GLU A 38 -5.82 4.97 8.96
CA GLU A 38 -6.61 5.74 9.92
C GLU A 38 -6.92 7.13 9.41
N ARG A 39 -5.92 7.77 8.81
CA ARG A 39 -6.10 9.10 8.28
C ARG A 39 -7.07 9.12 7.12
N VAL A 40 -6.94 8.19 6.21
CA VAL A 40 -7.83 8.09 5.06
C VAL A 40 -9.28 7.89 5.51
N ASN A 41 -9.48 6.98 6.44
CA ASN A 41 -10.83 6.72 6.93
C ASN A 41 -11.44 7.94 7.60
N ARG A 42 -10.62 8.73 8.26
CA ARG A 42 -11.08 9.92 8.97
C ARG A 42 -11.31 11.10 8.03
N GLU A 43 -10.43 11.28 7.03
CA GLU A 43 -10.40 12.51 6.25
C GLU A 43 -11.00 12.39 4.86
N TRP A 44 -11.07 11.19 4.31
CA TRP A 44 -11.48 11.02 2.92
C TRP A 44 -12.97 10.67 2.80
N GLY A 45 -13.82 11.54 3.35
CA GLY A 45 -15.26 11.26 3.37
C GLY A 45 -15.91 11.16 2.00
N ARG A 46 -15.27 11.73 0.97
CA ARG A 46 -15.82 11.65 -0.39
C ARG A 46 -15.57 10.30 -1.06
N ASN A 47 -14.63 9.54 -0.55
CA ASN A 47 -14.35 8.21 -1.11
C ASN A 47 -15.44 7.26 -0.61
N PRO A 48 -16.13 6.55 -1.53
CA PRO A 48 -17.17 5.62 -1.11
C PRO A 48 -16.62 4.36 -0.46
N LEU A 49 -15.31 4.19 -0.47
CA LEU A 49 -14.67 3.03 0.16
C LEU A 49 -13.92 3.48 1.39
N GLU A 50 -13.94 2.62 2.40
CA GLU A 50 -13.10 2.80 3.58
C GLU A 50 -12.30 1.54 3.80
N ILE A 51 -11.21 1.67 4.53
CA ILE A 51 -10.31 0.55 4.75
C ILE A 51 -10.72 -0.17 6.03
N ALA A 52 -11.01 -1.46 5.91
CA ALA A 52 -11.38 -2.27 7.05
C ALA A 52 -10.15 -2.92 7.67
N THR A 53 -9.20 -3.36 6.86
CA THR A 53 -8.06 -4.14 7.35
C THR A 53 -6.86 -3.91 6.44
N ILE A 54 -5.68 -3.88 7.05
CA ILE A 54 -4.41 -3.86 6.32
C ILE A 54 -3.76 -5.23 6.52
N VAL A 55 -3.47 -5.90 5.41
CA VAL A 55 -2.99 -7.29 5.45
C VAL A 55 -1.76 -7.45 4.56
N PRO A 56 -0.56 -7.35 5.15
CA PRO A 56 0.64 -7.73 4.40
C PRO A 56 0.66 -9.25 4.22
N TYR A 57 1.19 -9.69 3.09
CA TYR A 57 1.15 -11.12 2.78
C TYR A 57 2.39 -11.52 1.97
N GLY A 58 2.46 -12.81 1.65
CA GLY A 58 3.50 -13.33 0.79
C GLY A 58 4.91 -13.15 1.37
N SER A 59 5.75 -12.47 0.63
CA SER A 59 7.16 -12.34 1.02
C SER A 59 7.36 -11.64 2.36
N TYR A 60 6.38 -10.84 2.78
CA TYR A 60 6.48 -10.19 4.10
C TYR A 60 6.58 -11.21 5.22
N LEU A 61 5.99 -12.38 5.03
CA LEU A 61 6.00 -13.43 6.05
C LEU A 61 7.09 -14.47 5.83
N SER A 62 7.93 -14.27 4.81
CA SER A 62 9.04 -15.18 4.59
C SER A 62 10.10 -14.97 5.66
N ARG A 63 11.02 -15.95 5.77
CA ARG A 63 12.10 -15.86 6.75
C ARG A 63 13.30 -15.07 6.24
N GLU A 64 13.26 -14.65 5.02
CA GLU A 64 14.39 -13.93 4.44
C GLU A 64 14.50 -12.54 5.04
N HIS A 65 15.73 -12.08 5.17
CA HIS A 65 15.97 -10.75 5.75
C HIS A 65 15.61 -9.64 4.79
N ARG A 66 15.57 -9.93 3.50
CA ARG A 66 15.34 -8.94 2.47
C ARG A 66 14.27 -9.42 1.52
N MET A 67 13.58 -8.50 0.93
CA MET A 67 12.54 -8.82 -0.01
C MET A 67 12.57 -7.85 -1.17
N ASP A 68 12.09 -8.30 -2.32
CA ASP A 68 12.07 -7.47 -3.52
C ASP A 68 10.87 -6.55 -3.56
N GLU A 69 9.81 -6.91 -2.87
CA GLU A 69 8.61 -6.09 -2.84
C GLU A 69 7.86 -6.38 -1.55
N LEU A 70 6.99 -5.44 -1.20
CA LEU A 70 6.13 -5.56 -0.03
C LEU A 70 4.70 -5.67 -0.52
N PRO A 71 4.16 -6.89 -0.60
CA PRO A 71 2.76 -7.03 -1.02
C PRO A 71 1.84 -6.68 0.15
N LEU A 72 0.90 -5.80 -0.13
CA LEU A 72 0.04 -5.23 0.88
C LEU A 72 -1.39 -5.25 0.39
N ALA A 73 -2.25 -5.97 1.08
CA ALA A 73 -3.66 -6.01 0.73
C ALA A 73 -4.42 -5.04 1.61
N LEU A 74 -5.32 -4.30 0.97
CA LEU A 74 -6.27 -3.44 1.66
C LEU A 74 -7.62 -4.11 1.53
N VAL A 75 -8.19 -4.51 2.67
CA VAL A 75 -9.56 -5.00 2.67
C VAL A 75 -10.44 -3.77 2.79
N VAL A 76 -11.23 -3.53 1.76
CA VAL A 76 -12.06 -2.33 1.70
C VAL A 76 -13.53 -2.71 1.79
N ARG A 77 -14.34 -1.78 2.24
CA ARG A 77 -15.78 -1.96 2.30
C ARG A 77 -16.45 -0.66 1.90
N SER A 78 -17.72 -0.77 1.53
CA SER A 78 -18.49 0.42 1.20
C SER A 78 -18.75 1.22 2.44
N ARG A 79 -18.51 2.51 2.34
CA ARG A 79 -18.78 3.43 3.44
C ARG A 79 -20.26 3.76 3.46
N PRO A 80 -20.88 3.80 4.63
CA PRO A 80 -22.29 4.25 4.69
C PRO A 80 -22.40 5.61 4.06
N GLU A 81 -23.43 5.79 3.27
CA GLU A 81 -23.60 7.01 2.50
C GLU A 81 -24.53 7.99 3.20
N PRO A 82 -24.00 9.10 3.73
CA PRO A 82 -24.86 10.15 4.25
C PRO A 82 -25.65 10.77 3.10
N ARG A 83 -26.91 11.08 3.32
CA ARG A 83 -27.75 11.65 2.28
C ARG A 83 -27.13 12.88 1.62
N ARG A 84 -26.49 13.70 2.44
CA ARG A 84 -25.96 14.97 1.96
C ARG A 84 -24.70 14.85 1.12
N ALA A 85 -24.01 13.73 1.21
CA ALA A 85 -22.74 13.57 0.53
C ALA A 85 -22.85 12.96 -0.84
N ARG A 86 -24.08 12.61 -1.24
CA ARG A 86 -24.30 11.82 -2.43
C ARG A 86 -23.66 12.39 -3.71
N TRP A 87 -23.81 13.66 -3.94
CA TRP A 87 -23.32 14.25 -5.17
C TRP A 87 -21.86 14.64 -5.14
N ASN A 88 -21.26 14.64 -3.97
CA ASN A 88 -19.83 14.95 -3.83
C ASN A 88 -18.97 13.71 -3.81
N ARG A 89 -19.59 12.56 -3.85
CA ARG A 89 -18.85 11.31 -3.80
C ARG A 89 -18.28 10.94 -5.13
N MET A 90 -17.07 10.45 -5.11
CA MET A 90 -16.47 9.86 -6.29
C MET A 90 -17.05 8.47 -6.51
N SER A 91 -16.85 7.90 -7.69
CA SER A 91 -17.27 6.54 -7.95
C SER A 91 -16.39 5.56 -7.19
N LYS A 92 -16.86 4.31 -7.07
CA LYS A 92 -16.05 3.28 -6.42
C LYS A 92 -14.75 3.03 -7.17
N ALA A 93 -14.79 3.09 -8.50
CA ALA A 93 -13.59 2.90 -9.30
C ALA A 93 -12.58 4.00 -9.04
N GLU A 94 -13.05 5.24 -8.94
CA GLU A 94 -12.17 6.35 -8.62
C GLU A 94 -11.62 6.22 -7.22
N GLY A 95 -12.46 5.81 -6.28
CA GLY A 95 -12.04 5.60 -4.91
C GLY A 95 -10.95 4.53 -4.80
N ALA A 96 -11.14 3.43 -5.53
CA ALA A 96 -10.15 2.36 -5.52
C ALA A 96 -8.82 2.82 -6.10
N ARG A 97 -8.88 3.56 -7.21
CA ARG A 97 -7.65 4.09 -7.81
C ARG A 97 -6.92 5.02 -6.86
N GLY A 98 -7.68 5.88 -6.19
CA GLY A 98 -7.08 6.80 -5.23
C GLY A 98 -6.38 6.09 -4.09
N LEU A 99 -7.01 5.04 -3.56
CA LEU A 99 -6.40 4.26 -2.50
C LEU A 99 -5.13 3.57 -2.97
N ARG A 100 -5.17 2.94 -4.15
CA ARG A 100 -3.97 2.29 -4.68
C ARG A 100 -2.83 3.29 -4.87
N ALA A 101 -3.15 4.44 -5.43
CA ALA A 101 -2.12 5.46 -5.68
C ALA A 101 -1.53 5.97 -4.38
N THR A 102 -2.39 6.27 -3.42
CA THR A 102 -1.94 6.84 -2.16
C THR A 102 -1.06 5.88 -1.37
N PHE A 103 -1.49 4.63 -1.27
CA PHE A 103 -0.69 3.65 -0.54
C PHE A 103 0.56 3.25 -1.33
N GLY A 104 0.49 3.27 -2.66
CA GLY A 104 1.65 2.99 -3.49
C GLY A 104 2.74 4.04 -3.37
N GLU A 105 2.38 5.24 -2.93
CA GLU A 105 3.36 6.30 -2.75
C GLU A 105 4.21 6.12 -1.49
N LEU A 106 3.83 5.19 -0.61
CA LEU A 106 4.63 4.95 0.58
C LEU A 106 6.05 4.51 0.23
N SER A 107 6.20 3.73 -0.82
CA SER A 107 7.50 3.28 -1.27
C SER A 107 7.34 2.58 -2.61
N SER A 108 8.40 2.62 -3.42
CA SER A 108 8.41 1.89 -4.69
C SER A 108 8.35 0.37 -4.48
N PHE A 109 8.63 -0.11 -3.28
CA PHE A 109 8.53 -1.53 -2.99
C PHE A 109 7.10 -2.00 -2.75
N VAL A 110 6.20 -1.08 -2.43
CA VAL A 110 4.84 -1.46 -2.03
C VAL A 110 4.03 -1.88 -3.26
N ARG A 111 3.38 -3.03 -3.15
CA ARG A 111 2.47 -3.54 -4.18
C ARG A 111 1.10 -3.67 -3.56
N VAL A 112 0.20 -2.80 -3.97
CA VAL A 112 -1.11 -2.66 -3.34
C VAL A 112 -2.13 -3.54 -4.07
N ARG A 113 -2.91 -4.28 -3.30
CA ARG A 113 -4.02 -5.07 -3.81
C ARG A 113 -5.25 -4.72 -3.00
N LEU A 114 -6.33 -4.37 -3.67
CA LEU A 114 -7.59 -4.11 -2.98
C LEU A 114 -8.47 -5.35 -3.08
N VAL A 115 -9.03 -5.77 -1.96
CA VAL A 115 -9.96 -6.89 -1.92
C VAL A 115 -11.12 -6.49 -1.04
N THR A 116 -12.24 -7.18 -1.18
CA THR A 116 -13.42 -6.90 -0.37
C THR A 116 -13.56 -7.86 0.80
N GLU A 117 -12.83 -8.95 0.79
CA GLU A 117 -12.86 -9.94 1.87
C GLU A 117 -11.46 -10.44 2.14
N ILE A 118 -11.19 -10.72 3.40
CA ILE A 118 -9.86 -11.16 3.79
C ILE A 118 -9.53 -12.51 3.15
N ASP A 119 -10.55 -13.33 2.86
CA ASP A 119 -10.31 -14.63 2.23
C ASP A 119 -9.72 -14.51 0.84
N ALA A 120 -9.82 -13.33 0.22
CA ALA A 120 -9.25 -13.10 -1.10
C ALA A 120 -7.75 -12.78 -1.06
N VAL A 121 -7.18 -12.60 0.13
CA VAL A 121 -5.76 -12.30 0.27
C VAL A 121 -4.97 -13.60 0.12
N PRO A 122 -3.93 -13.61 -0.74
CA PRO A 122 -3.11 -14.81 -0.86
C PRO A 122 -2.43 -15.17 0.45
N ARG A 123 -2.28 -16.47 0.69
CA ARG A 123 -1.60 -16.94 1.88
C ARG A 123 -0.13 -17.13 1.58
N PRO A 124 0.73 -16.99 2.57
CA PRO A 124 0.43 -16.62 3.96
C PRO A 124 0.21 -15.12 4.10
N PHE A 125 -0.59 -14.74 5.10
CA PHE A 125 -0.82 -13.32 5.38
C PHE A 125 -0.92 -13.10 6.89
N THR A 126 -0.83 -11.84 7.29
CA THR A 126 -1.05 -11.45 8.68
C THR A 126 -1.83 -10.14 8.70
N VAL A 127 -2.65 -9.97 9.73
CA VAL A 127 -3.43 -8.74 9.88
C VAL A 127 -2.58 -7.76 10.66
N ALA A 128 -2.29 -6.60 10.06
CA ALA A 128 -1.49 -5.57 10.69
C ALA A 128 -2.35 -4.49 11.34
N TRP A 129 -3.56 -4.31 10.85
CA TRP A 129 -4.42 -3.24 11.35
C TRP A 129 -5.86 -3.53 11.00
N GLN A 130 -6.76 -3.19 11.90
CA GLN A 130 -8.20 -3.28 11.65
C GLN A 130 -8.84 -1.99 12.08
N SER A 131 -9.89 -1.61 11.34
CA SER A 131 -10.67 -0.43 11.69
C SER A 131 -11.44 -0.70 12.99
N ASP A 132 -11.52 0.32 13.82
CA ASP A 132 -12.29 0.23 15.06
C ASP A 132 -13.78 0.24 14.82
N ASP A 133 -14.19 0.66 13.66
CA ASP A 133 -15.60 0.74 13.32
C ASP A 133 -16.09 -0.58 12.81
N ASP A 134 -16.66 -1.34 13.63
CA ASP A 134 -17.21 -2.62 13.18
C ASP A 134 -18.67 -2.58 13.02
#